data_993d295dcf1b3b52aac6e5d1975408ca
#
_entry.id   993d295dcf1b3b52aac6e5d1975408ca
#
_cell.length_a   1.000
_cell.length_b   1.000
_cell.length_c   1.000
_cell.angle_alpha   90.00
_cell.angle_beta   90.00
_cell.angle_gamma   90.00
#
_symmetry.space_group_name_H-M   'P 1'
#
loop_
_entity.id
_entity.type
_entity.pdbx_description
1 polymer ?
#
loop_
_entity_poly.entity_id
_entity_poly.type
_entity_poly.pdbx_seq_one_letter_code
_entity_poly.pdbx_strand_id
1 'polypeptide(L)'
;LVKDLIAKGCTVVGVDRRVSDWTHEHLKQVVLDLADKNALEALLDAEKVDRCIHLAALAHAGGGETDFSFERFKFLNVTCAENVFEACVSHNVSVLFICTVDAIGMVKGLINSGTELNPISNYGKSKAMAEGRLKEICPKWNIYRFSPVYTATQKRDIEKRYYLKYPNWAYKIGNGGKFEVLEMSGAVKAMVDWVDKEVDNTIHIIKNPELLDINNLIKVEKAEGRAKHVLYFPEWMVIAGFYCINLMFGKSNTTYLVFKALWPFRTV
;
A
#
# COMPACT_ATOMS: atom_id res chain seq x y z
N LEU A 1 -4.95 -9.28 10.75
CA LEU A 1 -3.53 -9.44 11.08
C LEU A 1 -3.32 -9.78 12.56
N VAL A 2 -3.77 -8.93 13.52
CA VAL A 2 -3.54 -9.18 14.96
C VAL A 2 -4.11 -10.55 15.36
N LYS A 3 -5.35 -10.86 14.98
CA LYS A 3 -5.97 -12.16 15.26
C LYS A 3 -5.17 -13.34 14.68
N ASP A 4 -4.64 -13.19 13.48
CA ASP A 4 -3.88 -14.27 12.82
C ASP A 4 -2.49 -14.45 13.44
N LEU A 5 -1.86 -13.36 13.89
CA LEU A 5 -0.60 -13.42 14.65
C LEU A 5 -0.79 -14.12 15.99
N ILE A 6 -1.86 -13.81 16.71
CA ILE A 6 -2.19 -14.48 17.97
C ILE A 6 -2.53 -15.96 17.74
N ALA A 7 -3.31 -16.28 16.71
CA ALA A 7 -3.60 -17.66 16.33
C ALA A 7 -2.33 -18.46 15.96
N LYS A 8 -1.28 -17.77 15.51
CA LYS A 8 0.05 -18.33 15.26
C LYS A 8 0.89 -18.52 16.54
N GLY A 9 0.43 -18.02 17.70
CA GLY A 9 1.11 -18.11 18.98
C GLY A 9 1.95 -16.88 19.35
N CYS A 10 1.81 -15.76 18.63
CA CYS A 10 2.50 -14.53 18.96
C CYS A 10 1.79 -13.76 20.07
N THR A 11 2.56 -13.12 20.95
CA THR A 11 2.07 -12.01 21.77
C THR A 11 2.22 -10.73 20.98
N VAL A 12 1.17 -9.91 20.91
CA VAL A 12 1.12 -8.74 20.03
C VAL A 12 1.02 -7.47 20.86
N VAL A 13 1.91 -6.51 20.60
CA VAL A 13 1.81 -5.12 21.07
C VAL A 13 1.29 -4.29 19.91
N GLY A 14 0.01 -3.93 19.95
CA GLY A 14 -0.63 -3.09 18.92
C GLY A 14 -0.51 -1.61 19.28
N VAL A 15 0.20 -0.85 18.44
CA VAL A 15 0.40 0.59 18.62
C VAL A 15 -0.43 1.35 17.58
N ASP A 16 -1.33 2.20 18.03
CA ASP A 16 -2.14 3.08 17.17
C ASP A 16 -2.52 4.36 17.95
N ARG A 17 -3.00 5.37 17.26
CA ARG A 17 -3.59 6.57 17.90
C ARG A 17 -4.97 6.30 18.51
N ARG A 18 -5.53 5.14 18.26
CA ARG A 18 -6.85 4.68 18.77
C ARG A 18 -6.75 3.22 19.18
N VAL A 19 -7.44 2.86 20.23
CA VAL A 19 -7.67 1.46 20.59
C VAL A 19 -8.84 0.89 19.81
N SER A 20 -8.82 -0.43 19.57
CA SER A 20 -9.99 -1.16 19.11
C SER A 20 -10.76 -1.73 20.30
N ASP A 21 -12.06 -1.99 20.12
CA ASP A 21 -12.88 -2.61 21.15
C ASP A 21 -12.56 -4.10 21.35
N TRP A 22 -11.77 -4.69 20.43
CA TRP A 22 -11.40 -6.09 20.52
C TRP A 22 -10.22 -6.31 21.47
N THR A 23 -10.39 -7.19 22.43
CA THR A 23 -9.39 -7.54 23.45
C THR A 23 -9.05 -9.03 23.41
N HIS A 24 -7.82 -9.38 23.83
CA HIS A 24 -7.35 -10.73 23.94
C HIS A 24 -6.19 -10.78 24.94
N GLU A 25 -5.99 -11.90 25.67
CA GLU A 25 -4.90 -12.05 26.66
C GLU A 25 -3.49 -11.86 26.07
N HIS A 26 -3.29 -12.23 24.79
CA HIS A 26 -2.05 -12.04 24.04
C HIS A 26 -2.00 -10.73 23.23
N LEU A 27 -2.89 -9.77 23.50
CA LEU A 27 -2.89 -8.44 22.88
C LEU A 27 -2.74 -7.34 23.92
N LYS A 28 -1.66 -6.60 23.84
CA LYS A 28 -1.52 -5.29 24.51
C LYS A 28 -1.77 -4.18 23.49
N GLN A 29 -2.80 -3.36 23.75
CA GLN A 29 -3.06 -2.17 22.92
C GLN A 29 -2.49 -0.94 23.59
N VAL A 30 -1.70 -0.16 22.84
CA VAL A 30 -1.05 1.06 23.33
C VAL A 30 -1.46 2.23 22.44
N VAL A 31 -2.04 3.27 23.05
CA VAL A 31 -2.31 4.54 22.36
C VAL A 31 -1.06 5.38 22.41
N LEU A 32 -0.45 5.61 21.23
CA LEU A 32 0.79 6.35 21.13
C LEU A 32 0.85 7.08 19.79
N ASP A 33 1.34 8.33 19.80
CA ASP A 33 1.70 9.04 18.57
C ASP A 33 3.14 8.71 18.20
N LEU A 34 3.35 8.19 16.98
CA LEU A 34 4.68 7.83 16.48
C LEU A 34 5.62 9.05 16.31
N ALA A 35 5.11 10.26 16.45
CA ALA A 35 5.93 11.46 16.55
C ALA A 35 6.67 11.56 17.89
N ASP A 36 6.19 10.89 18.94
CA ASP A 36 6.82 10.86 20.26
C ASP A 36 7.85 9.73 20.34
N LYS A 37 9.09 10.06 19.98
CA LYS A 37 10.21 9.11 19.99
C LYS A 37 10.50 8.58 21.41
N ASN A 38 10.39 9.43 22.44
CA ASN A 38 10.68 9.01 23.82
C ASN A 38 9.65 7.98 24.31
N ALA A 39 8.38 8.16 23.95
CA ALA A 39 7.34 7.20 24.27
C ALA A 39 7.52 5.87 23.53
N LEU A 40 8.03 5.89 22.29
CA LEU A 40 8.40 4.67 21.54
C LEU A 40 9.54 3.91 22.20
N GLU A 41 10.63 4.60 22.60
CA GLU A 41 11.76 4.00 23.31
C GLU A 41 11.28 3.39 24.64
N ALA A 42 10.53 4.13 25.46
CA ALA A 42 10.00 3.65 26.72
C ALA A 42 9.07 2.43 26.54
N LEU A 43 8.30 2.37 25.46
CA LEU A 43 7.48 1.20 25.13
C LEU A 43 8.34 -0.02 24.84
N LEU A 44 9.37 0.10 24.01
CA LEU A 44 10.25 -1.01 23.66
C LEU A 44 11.15 -1.45 24.83
N ASP A 45 11.52 -0.54 25.72
CA ASP A 45 12.17 -0.90 27.00
C ASP A 45 11.28 -1.77 27.89
N ALA A 46 9.97 -1.46 27.92
CA ALA A 46 9.01 -2.18 28.76
C ALA A 46 8.59 -3.52 28.15
N GLU A 47 8.57 -3.62 26.81
CA GLU A 47 8.09 -4.79 26.07
C GLU A 47 9.25 -5.45 25.33
N LYS A 48 9.44 -6.74 25.55
CA LYS A 48 10.46 -7.52 24.82
C LYS A 48 9.94 -7.88 23.43
N VAL A 49 10.16 -6.97 22.46
CA VAL A 49 9.71 -7.13 21.09
C VAL A 49 10.83 -7.67 20.21
N ASP A 50 10.57 -8.69 19.40
CA ASP A 50 11.52 -9.28 18.44
C ASP A 50 11.32 -8.73 17.03
N ARG A 51 10.07 -8.45 16.70
CA ARG A 51 9.61 -8.14 15.35
C ARG A 51 8.69 -6.93 15.33
N CYS A 52 8.94 -6.01 14.43
CA CYS A 52 8.09 -4.86 14.16
C CYS A 52 7.51 -4.95 12.75
N ILE A 53 6.19 -4.93 12.61
CA ILE A 53 5.51 -4.77 11.32
C ILE A 53 5.00 -3.34 11.22
N HIS A 54 5.70 -2.49 10.46
CA HIS A 54 5.35 -1.08 10.32
C HIS A 54 4.30 -0.87 9.23
N LEU A 55 3.05 -0.68 9.67
CA LEU A 55 1.86 -0.46 8.84
C LEU A 55 1.40 0.99 8.80
N ALA A 56 1.79 1.78 9.81
CA ALA A 56 1.31 3.15 9.95
C ALA A 56 1.72 4.00 8.76
N ALA A 57 0.74 4.56 8.07
CA ALA A 57 0.96 5.45 6.95
C ALA A 57 -0.30 6.27 6.63
N LEU A 58 -0.11 7.49 6.18
CA LEU A 58 -1.12 8.25 5.45
C LEU A 58 -1.14 7.75 4.00
N ALA A 59 -2.26 7.18 3.54
CA ALA A 59 -2.39 6.65 2.17
C ALA A 59 -3.49 7.36 1.36
N HIS A 60 -4.65 7.59 1.95
CA HIS A 60 -5.83 8.15 1.28
C HIS A 60 -6.63 9.04 2.24
N ALA A 61 -7.53 9.83 1.66
CA ALA A 61 -8.53 10.58 2.43
C ALA A 61 -9.36 9.64 3.31
N GLY A 62 -9.18 9.72 4.60
CA GLY A 62 -9.89 8.92 5.59
C GLY A 62 -9.40 9.25 7.00
N GLY A 63 -10.18 8.85 8.02
CA GLY A 63 -9.77 9.07 9.40
C GLY A 63 -9.75 10.54 9.87
N GLY A 64 -10.40 11.47 9.12
CA GLY A 64 -10.46 12.89 9.47
C GLY A 64 -9.29 13.74 8.94
N GLU A 65 -8.35 13.16 8.19
CA GLU A 65 -7.27 13.95 7.58
C GLU A 65 -7.80 14.76 6.40
N THR A 66 -7.49 16.03 6.36
CA THR A 66 -7.86 16.99 5.31
C THR A 66 -6.66 17.58 4.58
N ASP A 67 -5.45 17.48 5.15
CA ASP A 67 -4.21 17.95 4.54
C ASP A 67 -3.52 16.80 3.78
N PHE A 68 -3.48 16.90 2.45
CA PHE A 68 -2.81 15.99 1.53
C PHE A 68 -1.60 16.63 0.86
N SER A 69 -1.01 17.66 1.48
CA SER A 69 0.27 18.24 1.05
C SER A 69 1.39 17.19 1.15
N PHE A 70 2.45 17.39 0.36
CA PHE A 70 3.60 16.50 0.43
C PHE A 70 4.27 16.55 1.82
N GLU A 71 4.29 17.70 2.45
CA GLU A 71 4.86 17.87 3.80
C GLU A 71 4.12 17.02 4.85
N ARG A 72 2.80 16.94 4.75
CA ARG A 72 2.01 16.07 5.63
C ARG A 72 2.29 14.58 5.40
N PHE A 73 2.40 14.17 4.14
CA PHE A 73 2.82 12.79 3.80
C PHE A 73 4.23 12.51 4.31
N LYS A 74 5.17 13.44 4.13
CA LYS A 74 6.55 13.31 4.59
C LYS A 74 6.61 13.19 6.11
N PHE A 75 5.91 14.05 6.84
CA PHE A 75 5.88 13.96 8.29
C PHE A 75 5.37 12.60 8.78
N LEU A 76 4.18 12.17 8.32
CA LEU A 76 3.55 10.95 8.83
C LEU A 76 4.22 9.66 8.32
N ASN A 77 4.66 9.63 7.05
CA ASN A 77 5.16 8.41 6.44
C ASN A 77 6.68 8.27 6.48
N VAL A 78 7.42 9.37 6.71
CA VAL A 78 8.89 9.35 6.78
C VAL A 78 9.35 9.66 8.20
N THR A 79 9.08 10.87 8.72
CA THR A 79 9.62 11.26 10.04
C THR A 79 9.10 10.37 11.17
N CYS A 80 7.79 10.09 11.21
CA CYS A 80 7.25 9.16 12.21
C CYS A 80 7.75 7.72 12.02
N ALA A 81 8.00 7.29 10.78
CA ALA A 81 8.58 5.97 10.51
C ALA A 81 10.05 5.91 10.96
N GLU A 82 10.85 6.97 10.76
CA GLU A 82 12.23 7.07 11.25
C GLU A 82 12.29 6.88 12.76
N ASN A 83 11.39 7.53 13.53
CA ASN A 83 11.33 7.32 14.98
C ASN A 83 11.14 5.84 15.35
N VAL A 84 10.25 5.14 14.64
CA VAL A 84 10.04 3.69 14.85
C VAL A 84 11.28 2.89 14.48
N PHE A 85 11.93 3.20 13.36
CA PHE A 85 13.13 2.50 12.91
C PHE A 85 14.28 2.66 13.90
N GLU A 86 14.52 3.88 14.36
CA GLU A 86 15.58 4.17 15.35
C GLU A 86 15.31 3.44 16.67
N ALA A 87 14.08 3.48 17.19
CA ALA A 87 13.71 2.74 18.38
C ALA A 87 13.87 1.23 18.21
N CYS A 88 13.51 0.68 17.04
CA CYS A 88 13.74 -0.73 16.74
C CYS A 88 15.22 -1.09 16.73
N VAL A 89 16.09 -0.23 16.21
CA VAL A 89 17.55 -0.44 16.20
C VAL A 89 18.11 -0.45 17.62
N SER A 90 17.72 0.51 18.45
CA SER A 90 18.17 0.60 19.87
C SER A 90 17.87 -0.69 20.65
N HIS A 91 16.79 -1.40 20.28
CA HIS A 91 16.33 -2.63 20.95
C HIS A 91 16.58 -3.92 20.15
N ASN A 92 17.39 -3.85 19.08
CA ASN A 92 17.70 -5.00 18.21
C ASN A 92 16.47 -5.68 17.60
N VAL A 93 15.39 -4.94 17.34
CA VAL A 93 14.14 -5.40 16.75
C VAL A 93 14.26 -5.43 15.23
N SER A 94 13.85 -6.53 14.60
CA SER A 94 13.79 -6.65 13.15
C SER A 94 12.54 -5.98 12.57
N VAL A 95 12.66 -5.28 11.44
CA VAL A 95 11.58 -4.48 10.87
C VAL A 95 11.08 -5.04 9.54
N LEU A 96 9.78 -5.30 9.45
CA LEU A 96 9.06 -5.44 8.19
C LEU A 96 8.39 -4.12 7.85
N PHE A 97 8.84 -3.48 6.79
CA PHE A 97 8.24 -2.25 6.29
C PHE A 97 7.27 -2.53 5.14
N ILE A 98 6.02 -2.13 5.31
CA ILE A 98 5.04 -2.25 4.24
C ILE A 98 5.10 -1.03 3.34
N CYS A 99 5.61 -1.25 2.13
CA CYS A 99 5.71 -0.29 1.05
C CYS A 99 4.63 -0.54 -0.02
N THR A 100 4.77 0.03 -1.19
CA THR A 100 3.80 -0.04 -2.28
C THR A 100 4.49 -0.05 -3.64
N VAL A 101 3.88 -0.68 -4.64
CA VAL A 101 4.32 -0.56 -6.04
C VAL A 101 4.18 0.86 -6.59
N ASP A 102 3.36 1.73 -5.97
CA ASP A 102 3.25 3.15 -6.35
C ASP A 102 4.57 3.92 -6.13
N ALA A 103 5.49 3.41 -5.30
CA ALA A 103 6.83 3.95 -5.12
C ALA A 103 7.70 3.81 -6.40
N ILE A 104 7.39 2.86 -7.27
CA ILE A 104 8.11 2.64 -8.54
C ILE A 104 7.75 3.72 -9.58
N GLY A 105 6.49 4.20 -9.60
CA GLY A 105 6.06 5.25 -10.50
C GLY A 105 5.69 4.78 -11.90
N MET A 106 5.99 5.59 -12.94
CA MET A 106 5.61 5.30 -14.33
C MET A 106 6.67 4.45 -15.04
N VAL A 107 6.54 3.14 -14.96
CA VAL A 107 7.39 2.18 -15.69
C VAL A 107 6.53 1.34 -16.65
N LYS A 108 6.91 1.32 -17.94
CA LYS A 108 6.30 0.42 -18.94
C LYS A 108 7.06 -0.90 -18.94
N GLY A 109 6.32 -2.01 -18.92
CA GLY A 109 6.90 -3.34 -18.97
C GLY A 109 6.98 -4.04 -17.61
N LEU A 110 7.95 -4.94 -17.49
CA LEU A 110 8.12 -5.75 -16.28
C LEU A 110 8.88 -4.98 -15.21
N ILE A 111 8.44 -5.13 -13.98
CA ILE A 111 9.10 -4.60 -12.78
C ILE A 111 9.53 -5.73 -11.85
N ASN A 112 10.53 -5.47 -11.03
CA ASN A 112 11.01 -6.38 -10.00
C ASN A 112 11.43 -5.61 -8.73
N SER A 113 11.97 -6.31 -7.76
CA SER A 113 12.44 -5.71 -6.50
C SER A 113 13.56 -4.68 -6.70
N GLY A 114 14.39 -4.84 -7.72
CA GLY A 114 15.49 -3.92 -8.07
C GLY A 114 15.08 -2.75 -8.96
N THR A 115 13.83 -2.68 -9.43
CA THR A 115 13.37 -1.56 -10.26
C THR A 115 13.51 -0.24 -9.53
N GLU A 116 14.13 0.75 -10.19
CA GLU A 116 14.37 2.08 -9.66
C GLU A 116 13.07 2.78 -9.26
N LEU A 117 13.12 3.49 -8.13
CA LEU A 117 11.99 4.24 -7.61
C LEU A 117 11.92 5.63 -8.24
N ASN A 118 10.81 5.92 -8.92
CA ASN A 118 10.53 7.23 -9.52
C ASN A 118 9.06 7.62 -9.33
N PRO A 119 8.61 7.76 -8.08
CA PRO A 119 7.21 7.95 -7.74
C PRO A 119 6.66 9.29 -8.21
N ILE A 120 5.37 9.29 -8.57
CA ILE A 120 4.64 10.48 -9.01
C ILE A 120 3.78 11.05 -7.87
N SER A 121 3.02 10.20 -7.19
CA SER A 121 2.11 10.62 -6.13
C SER A 121 2.85 10.99 -4.84
N ASN A 122 2.29 11.92 -4.05
CA ASN A 122 2.83 12.28 -2.72
C ASN A 122 2.95 11.04 -1.81
N TYR A 123 1.97 10.14 -1.88
CA TYR A 123 2.03 8.86 -1.18
C TYR A 123 3.22 8.00 -1.65
N GLY A 124 3.34 7.77 -2.95
CA GLY A 124 4.46 6.99 -3.51
C GLY A 124 5.82 7.60 -3.16
N LYS A 125 5.95 8.93 -3.25
CA LYS A 125 7.17 9.66 -2.88
C LYS A 125 7.53 9.45 -1.41
N SER A 126 6.58 9.61 -0.51
CA SER A 126 6.81 9.43 0.92
C SER A 126 7.17 7.99 1.28
N LYS A 127 6.52 6.99 0.64
CA LYS A 127 6.85 5.57 0.86
C LYS A 127 8.23 5.20 0.31
N ALA A 128 8.62 5.75 -0.85
CA ALA A 128 9.97 5.57 -1.40
C ALA A 128 11.06 6.20 -0.50
N MET A 129 10.80 7.39 0.04
CA MET A 129 11.71 8.03 1.00
C MET A 129 11.87 7.20 2.28
N ALA A 130 10.75 6.74 2.87
CA ALA A 130 10.78 5.91 4.06
C ALA A 130 11.49 4.57 3.82
N GLU A 131 11.34 3.97 2.63
CA GLU A 131 12.10 2.77 2.22
C GLU A 131 13.62 3.05 2.20
N GLY A 132 14.05 4.20 1.68
CA GLY A 132 15.44 4.63 1.72
C GLY A 132 15.95 4.78 3.15
N ARG A 133 15.20 5.46 4.01
CA ARG A 133 15.56 5.68 5.42
C ARG A 133 15.65 4.37 6.21
N LEU A 134 14.73 3.43 5.98
CA LEU A 134 14.82 2.10 6.60
C LEU A 134 16.16 1.42 6.31
N LYS A 135 16.58 1.41 5.04
CA LYS A 135 17.83 0.78 4.60
C LYS A 135 19.07 1.44 5.20
N GLU A 136 19.01 2.75 5.43
CA GLU A 136 20.11 3.51 6.05
C GLU A 136 20.18 3.28 7.56
N ILE A 137 19.03 3.17 8.23
CA ILE A 137 18.94 3.13 9.69
C ILE A 137 19.00 1.69 10.21
N CYS A 138 18.22 0.76 9.64
CA CYS A 138 18.02 -0.57 10.22
C CYS A 138 19.02 -1.60 9.67
N PRO A 139 19.72 -2.35 10.53
CA PRO A 139 20.58 -3.46 10.11
C PRO A 139 19.79 -4.73 9.75
N LYS A 140 18.54 -4.88 10.23
CA LYS A 140 17.69 -6.07 10.02
C LYS A 140 16.33 -5.66 9.53
N TRP A 141 16.08 -5.81 8.25
CA TRP A 141 14.83 -5.40 7.64
C TRP A 141 14.38 -6.29 6.48
N ASN A 142 13.08 -6.29 6.21
CA ASN A 142 12.49 -6.67 4.93
C ASN A 142 11.51 -5.59 4.48
N ILE A 143 11.33 -5.46 3.18
CA ILE A 143 10.36 -4.54 2.57
C ILE A 143 9.40 -5.33 1.73
N TYR A 144 8.10 -5.17 2.00
CA TYR A 144 7.04 -5.71 1.17
C TYR A 144 6.37 -4.58 0.39
N ARG A 145 6.62 -4.50 -0.92
CA ARG A 145 5.92 -3.61 -1.82
C ARG A 145 4.61 -4.25 -2.24
N PHE A 146 3.51 -3.81 -1.65
CA PHE A 146 2.19 -4.35 -1.95
C PHE A 146 1.67 -3.82 -3.28
N SER A 147 1.13 -4.73 -4.11
CA SER A 147 0.22 -4.39 -5.20
C SER A 147 -1.06 -3.76 -4.63
N PRO A 148 -1.91 -3.08 -5.44
CA PRO A 148 -3.13 -2.46 -4.93
C PRO A 148 -3.97 -3.45 -4.13
N VAL A 149 -4.15 -3.12 -2.83
CA VAL A 149 -4.87 -3.99 -1.88
C VAL A 149 -6.37 -3.76 -1.98
N TYR A 150 -7.15 -4.84 -1.98
CA TYR A 150 -8.61 -4.80 -2.02
C TYR A 150 -9.24 -5.86 -1.11
N THR A 151 -10.54 -5.68 -0.83
CA THR A 151 -11.40 -6.70 -0.25
C THR A 151 -12.60 -6.92 -1.17
N ALA A 152 -13.38 -7.97 -0.95
CA ALA A 152 -14.61 -8.23 -1.69
C ALA A 152 -15.58 -7.03 -1.67
N THR A 153 -15.65 -6.31 -0.54
CA THR A 153 -16.56 -5.17 -0.32
C THR A 153 -15.94 -3.80 -0.61
N GLN A 154 -14.61 -3.68 -0.60
CA GLN A 154 -13.89 -2.41 -0.79
C GLN A 154 -12.85 -2.53 -1.90
N LYS A 155 -13.24 -2.20 -3.11
CA LYS A 155 -12.37 -2.26 -4.30
C LYS A 155 -11.49 -1.01 -4.46
N ARG A 156 -11.77 0.08 -3.72
CA ARG A 156 -10.94 1.31 -3.63
C ARG A 156 -10.40 1.80 -5.00
N ASP A 157 -9.08 1.86 -5.15
CA ASP A 157 -8.43 2.35 -6.38
C ASP A 157 -8.62 1.44 -7.59
N ILE A 158 -8.99 0.17 -7.39
CA ILE A 158 -9.33 -0.74 -8.48
C ILE A 158 -10.65 -0.30 -9.12
N GLU A 159 -11.63 0.11 -8.32
CA GLU A 159 -12.93 0.57 -8.81
C GLU A 159 -12.78 1.74 -9.79
N LYS A 160 -11.87 2.68 -9.51
CA LYS A 160 -11.58 3.84 -10.39
C LYS A 160 -11.08 3.46 -11.79
N ARG A 161 -10.71 2.20 -12.02
CA ARG A 161 -10.18 1.73 -13.32
C ARG A 161 -11.23 1.19 -14.26
N TYR A 162 -12.49 1.05 -13.79
CA TYR A 162 -13.56 0.48 -14.60
C TYR A 162 -14.94 1.02 -14.25
N TYR A 163 -15.09 1.87 -13.22
CA TYR A 163 -16.38 2.30 -12.73
C TYR A 163 -16.40 3.79 -12.38
N LEU A 164 -17.43 4.47 -12.88
CA LEU A 164 -17.76 5.86 -12.55
C LEU A 164 -18.92 5.85 -11.56
N LYS A 165 -18.66 6.28 -10.34
CA LYS A 165 -19.66 6.30 -9.26
C LYS A 165 -20.88 7.16 -9.60
N TYR A 166 -20.65 8.23 -10.36
CA TYR A 166 -21.68 9.09 -10.92
C TYR A 166 -21.43 9.20 -12.43
N PRO A 167 -22.35 8.78 -13.28
CA PRO A 167 -23.75 8.36 -13.07
C PRO A 167 -23.99 6.84 -12.86
N ASN A 168 -23.14 6.10 -12.23
CA ASN A 168 -23.17 4.63 -12.05
C ASN A 168 -22.98 3.87 -13.37
N TRP A 169 -21.91 4.21 -14.06
CA TRP A 169 -21.53 3.57 -15.32
C TRP A 169 -20.21 2.84 -15.17
N ALA A 170 -20.17 1.64 -15.70
CA ALA A 170 -18.89 0.98 -15.91
C ALA A 170 -18.23 1.52 -17.17
N TYR A 171 -16.92 1.36 -17.28
CA TYR A 171 -16.20 1.66 -18.50
C TYR A 171 -15.07 0.67 -18.72
N LYS A 172 -14.65 0.52 -19.98
CA LYS A 172 -13.45 -0.22 -20.34
C LYS A 172 -12.66 0.48 -21.44
N ILE A 173 -11.37 0.32 -21.39
CA ILE A 173 -10.42 0.80 -22.39
C ILE A 173 -9.99 -0.39 -23.23
N GLY A 174 -10.14 -0.31 -24.55
CA GLY A 174 -9.84 -1.42 -25.46
C GLY A 174 -10.58 -2.70 -25.08
N ASN A 175 -9.89 -3.82 -25.04
CA ASN A 175 -10.46 -5.12 -24.69
C ASN A 175 -10.66 -5.32 -23.17
N GLY A 176 -10.42 -4.29 -22.36
CA GLY A 176 -10.37 -4.37 -20.90
C GLY A 176 -8.97 -4.77 -20.44
N GLY A 177 -8.63 -4.34 -19.24
CA GLY A 177 -7.32 -4.59 -18.64
C GLY A 177 -7.34 -5.73 -17.63
N LYS A 178 -6.19 -6.38 -17.48
CA LYS A 178 -5.94 -7.28 -16.36
C LYS A 178 -4.93 -6.58 -15.45
N PHE A 179 -5.05 -6.72 -14.14
CA PHE A 179 -4.23 -5.99 -13.16
C PHE A 179 -3.66 -6.92 -12.11
N GLU A 180 -2.40 -6.69 -11.75
CA GLU A 180 -1.85 -7.26 -10.52
C GLU A 180 -2.46 -6.53 -9.33
N VAL A 181 -2.97 -7.29 -8.40
CA VAL A 181 -3.64 -6.83 -7.18
C VAL A 181 -3.27 -7.73 -6.02
N LEU A 182 -3.61 -7.34 -4.82
CA LEU A 182 -3.41 -8.13 -3.62
C LEU A 182 -4.71 -8.16 -2.81
N GLU A 183 -5.25 -9.33 -2.57
CA GLU A 183 -6.37 -9.47 -1.65
C GLU A 183 -5.90 -9.25 -0.21
N MET A 184 -6.74 -8.65 0.64
CA MET A 184 -6.39 -8.37 2.04
C MET A 184 -5.96 -9.63 2.80
N SER A 185 -6.61 -10.75 2.54
CA SER A 185 -6.23 -12.06 3.11
C SER A 185 -4.80 -12.45 2.75
N GLY A 186 -4.41 -12.28 1.49
CA GLY A 186 -3.05 -12.52 1.01
C GLY A 186 -2.02 -11.56 1.62
N ALA A 187 -2.39 -10.28 1.79
CA ALA A 187 -1.55 -9.30 2.47
C ALA A 187 -1.30 -9.69 3.94
N VAL A 188 -2.37 -10.06 4.65
CA VAL A 188 -2.28 -10.51 6.04
C VAL A 188 -1.43 -11.78 6.14
N LYS A 189 -1.68 -12.77 5.26
CA LYS A 189 -0.89 -14.01 5.23
C LYS A 189 0.60 -13.73 5.04
N ALA A 190 0.97 -12.87 4.11
CA ALA A 190 2.37 -12.54 3.85
C ALA A 190 3.06 -11.93 5.07
N MET A 191 2.38 -11.07 5.83
CA MET A 191 2.89 -10.48 7.06
C MET A 191 2.99 -11.49 8.21
N VAL A 192 2.01 -12.39 8.35
CA VAL A 192 2.03 -13.45 9.35
C VAL A 192 3.15 -14.46 9.06
N ASP A 193 3.34 -14.83 7.80
CA ASP A 193 4.40 -15.74 7.39
C ASP A 193 5.80 -15.15 7.62
N TRP A 194 5.94 -13.81 7.58
CA TRP A 194 7.23 -13.13 7.79
C TRP A 194 7.77 -13.30 9.22
N VAL A 195 6.92 -13.46 10.21
CA VAL A 195 7.35 -13.52 11.62
C VAL A 195 8.32 -14.68 11.88
N ASP A 196 8.19 -15.80 11.16
CA ASP A 196 9.08 -16.97 11.31
C ASP A 196 10.24 -16.99 10.31
N LYS A 197 10.28 -16.01 9.37
CA LYS A 197 11.33 -15.99 8.36
C LYS A 197 12.61 -15.36 8.89
N GLU A 198 13.73 -15.81 8.35
CA GLU A 198 14.99 -15.09 8.48
C GLU A 198 14.87 -13.70 7.84
N VAL A 199 15.44 -12.72 8.50
CA VAL A 199 15.48 -11.34 8.00
C VAL A 199 16.77 -11.16 7.21
N ASP A 200 16.63 -11.02 5.90
CA ASP A 200 17.71 -11.10 4.92
C ASP A 200 17.95 -9.81 4.13
N ASN A 201 17.35 -8.70 4.58
CA ASN A 201 17.46 -7.37 3.98
C ASN A 201 17.03 -7.35 2.49
N THR A 202 15.94 -8.04 2.18
CA THR A 202 15.41 -8.15 0.82
C THR A 202 14.10 -7.40 0.64
N ILE A 203 13.80 -7.10 -0.63
CA ILE A 203 12.56 -6.47 -1.06
C ILE A 203 11.73 -7.51 -1.82
N HIS A 204 10.46 -7.63 -1.46
CA HIS A 204 9.50 -8.49 -2.16
C HIS A 204 8.33 -7.68 -2.69
N ILE A 205 7.88 -7.98 -3.91
CA ILE A 205 6.60 -7.49 -4.42
C ILE A 205 5.55 -8.54 -4.09
N ILE A 206 4.56 -8.16 -3.30
CA ILE A 206 3.50 -9.06 -2.84
C ILE A 206 2.24 -8.80 -3.66
N LYS A 207 1.73 -9.84 -4.30
CA LYS A 207 0.57 -9.81 -5.19
C LYS A 207 -0.18 -11.13 -5.16
N ASN A 208 -1.39 -11.15 -5.69
CA ASN A 208 -2.09 -12.40 -5.97
C ASN A 208 -1.39 -13.15 -7.12
N PRO A 209 -1.46 -14.50 -7.13
CA PRO A 209 -0.97 -15.29 -8.26
C PRO A 209 -1.71 -14.97 -9.57
N GLU A 210 -3.00 -14.69 -9.46
CA GLU A 210 -3.87 -14.43 -10.58
C GLU A 210 -4.10 -12.94 -10.82
N LEU A 211 -4.21 -12.59 -12.10
CA LEU A 211 -4.54 -11.23 -12.50
C LEU A 211 -6.04 -10.96 -12.34
N LEU A 212 -6.40 -9.83 -11.80
CA LEU A 212 -7.78 -9.37 -11.76
C LEU A 212 -8.21 -8.85 -13.13
N ASP A 213 -9.23 -9.46 -13.72
CA ASP A 213 -9.78 -9.08 -15.02
C ASP A 213 -10.94 -8.09 -14.87
N ILE A 214 -10.77 -6.90 -15.44
CA ILE A 214 -11.80 -5.84 -15.45
C ILE A 214 -13.11 -6.30 -16.07
N ASN A 215 -13.07 -7.13 -17.11
CA ASN A 215 -14.29 -7.61 -17.75
C ASN A 215 -15.16 -8.43 -16.79
N ASN A 216 -14.52 -9.22 -15.91
CA ASN A 216 -15.24 -9.96 -14.88
C ASN A 216 -15.85 -9.03 -13.82
N LEU A 217 -15.13 -7.99 -13.41
CA LEU A 217 -15.67 -6.99 -12.50
C LEU A 217 -16.88 -6.27 -13.09
N ILE A 218 -16.80 -5.84 -14.34
CA ILE A 218 -17.92 -5.20 -15.04
C ILE A 218 -19.14 -6.13 -15.14
N LYS A 219 -18.94 -7.44 -15.39
CA LYS A 219 -20.04 -8.40 -15.38
C LYS A 219 -20.73 -8.47 -14.01
N VAL A 220 -19.96 -8.50 -12.93
CA VAL A 220 -20.49 -8.49 -11.55
C VAL A 220 -21.26 -7.21 -11.27
N GLU A 221 -20.70 -6.03 -11.59
CA GLU A 221 -21.37 -4.72 -11.39
C GLU A 221 -22.71 -4.64 -12.14
N LYS A 222 -22.77 -5.23 -13.35
CA LYS A 222 -24.02 -5.32 -14.14
C LYS A 222 -25.01 -6.28 -13.50
N ALA A 223 -24.58 -7.44 -13.07
CA ALA A 223 -25.44 -8.46 -12.46
C ALA A 223 -26.05 -7.96 -11.14
N GLU A 224 -25.30 -7.18 -10.37
CA GLU A 224 -25.75 -6.55 -9.13
C GLU A 224 -26.57 -5.26 -9.35
N GLY A 225 -26.78 -4.86 -10.61
CA GLY A 225 -27.53 -3.65 -10.96
C GLY A 225 -26.83 -2.33 -10.63
N ARG A 226 -25.56 -2.37 -10.22
CA ARG A 226 -24.78 -1.16 -9.89
C ARG A 226 -24.33 -0.41 -11.15
N ALA A 227 -23.94 -1.11 -12.22
CA ALA A 227 -23.58 -0.48 -13.49
C ALA A 227 -24.78 -0.45 -14.46
N LYS A 228 -25.37 0.74 -14.65
CA LYS A 228 -26.48 0.91 -15.61
C LYS A 228 -26.06 0.77 -17.07
N HIS A 229 -24.87 1.31 -17.40
CA HIS A 229 -24.30 1.29 -18.74
C HIS A 229 -22.84 0.93 -18.70
N VAL A 230 -22.30 0.48 -19.83
CA VAL A 230 -20.86 0.24 -20.01
C VAL A 230 -20.38 1.12 -21.16
N LEU A 231 -19.49 2.05 -20.86
CA LEU A 231 -18.84 2.88 -21.87
C LEU A 231 -17.63 2.15 -22.44
N TYR A 232 -17.41 2.30 -23.73
CA TYR A 232 -16.24 1.77 -24.40
C TYR A 232 -15.36 2.90 -24.91
N PHE A 233 -14.11 2.93 -24.49
CA PHE A 233 -13.11 3.87 -24.98
C PHE A 233 -12.09 3.13 -25.84
N PRO A 234 -11.97 3.45 -27.13
CA PRO A 234 -10.90 2.91 -27.97
C PRO A 234 -9.54 3.21 -27.35
N GLU A 235 -8.66 2.22 -27.29
CA GLU A 235 -7.36 2.35 -26.63
C GLU A 235 -6.52 3.48 -27.24
N TRP A 236 -6.50 3.61 -28.58
CA TRP A 236 -5.78 4.66 -29.26
C TRP A 236 -6.21 6.09 -28.85
N MET A 237 -7.50 6.28 -28.58
CA MET A 237 -8.05 7.56 -28.15
C MET A 237 -7.56 7.91 -26.73
N VAL A 238 -7.53 6.95 -25.82
CA VAL A 238 -7.03 7.13 -24.46
C VAL A 238 -5.52 7.38 -24.48
N ILE A 239 -4.78 6.68 -25.35
CA ILE A 239 -3.33 6.91 -25.54
C ILE A 239 -3.08 8.32 -26.07
N ALA A 240 -3.82 8.78 -27.09
CA ALA A 240 -3.70 10.14 -27.59
C ALA A 240 -4.00 11.19 -26.50
N GLY A 241 -5.09 10.98 -25.75
CA GLY A 241 -5.44 11.82 -24.61
C GLY A 241 -4.35 11.84 -23.53
N PHE A 242 -3.74 10.71 -23.22
CA PHE A 242 -2.62 10.63 -22.29
C PHE A 242 -1.44 11.50 -22.73
N TYR A 243 -1.03 11.44 -24.00
CA TYR A 243 0.08 12.25 -24.50
C TYR A 243 -0.27 13.73 -24.50
N CYS A 244 -1.50 14.11 -24.87
CA CYS A 244 -1.95 15.52 -24.80
C CYS A 244 -1.92 16.04 -23.36
N ILE A 245 -2.46 15.30 -22.39
CA ILE A 245 -2.46 15.69 -20.98
C ILE A 245 -1.03 15.77 -20.44
N ASN A 246 -0.18 14.81 -20.80
CA ASN A 246 1.21 14.78 -20.36
C ASN A 246 2.03 15.94 -20.95
N LEU A 247 1.72 16.39 -22.18
CA LEU A 247 2.35 17.56 -22.79
C LEU A 247 1.93 18.86 -22.08
N MET A 248 0.66 18.98 -21.70
CA MET A 248 0.13 20.18 -21.04
C MET A 248 0.48 20.29 -19.56
N PHE A 249 0.44 19.19 -18.83
CA PHE A 249 0.53 19.16 -17.36
C PHE A 249 1.71 18.36 -16.82
N GLY A 250 2.53 17.76 -17.70
CA GLY A 250 3.66 16.93 -17.32
C GLY A 250 3.24 15.68 -16.51
N LYS A 251 4.19 15.15 -15.75
CA LYS A 251 3.94 14.01 -14.85
C LYS A 251 3.14 14.47 -13.63
N SER A 252 1.84 14.24 -13.64
CA SER A 252 0.89 14.60 -12.60
C SER A 252 0.15 13.36 -12.07
N ASN A 253 -0.60 13.51 -10.99
CA ASN A 253 -1.46 12.44 -10.49
C ASN A 253 -2.49 11.99 -11.54
N THR A 254 -3.02 12.91 -12.35
CA THR A 254 -3.97 12.60 -13.43
C THR A 254 -3.31 11.78 -14.52
N THR A 255 -2.13 12.21 -15.02
CA THR A 255 -1.38 11.43 -16.01
C THR A 255 -0.99 10.06 -15.48
N TYR A 256 -0.64 9.96 -14.21
CA TYR A 256 -0.31 8.69 -13.57
C TYR A 256 -1.50 7.73 -13.46
N LEU A 257 -2.70 8.23 -13.17
CA LEU A 257 -3.92 7.41 -13.16
C LEU A 257 -4.22 6.83 -14.55
N VAL A 258 -4.15 7.67 -15.59
CA VAL A 258 -4.34 7.22 -16.99
C VAL A 258 -3.25 6.23 -17.40
N PHE A 259 -2.00 6.50 -17.02
CA PHE A 259 -0.88 5.58 -17.26
C PHE A 259 -1.14 4.20 -16.66
N LYS A 260 -1.54 4.12 -15.40
CA LYS A 260 -1.84 2.83 -14.73
C LYS A 260 -3.01 2.07 -15.38
N ALA A 261 -3.95 2.77 -15.99
CA ALA A 261 -5.05 2.14 -16.71
C ALA A 261 -4.62 1.56 -18.07
N LEU A 262 -3.72 2.25 -18.78
CA LEU A 262 -3.20 1.82 -20.08
C LEU A 262 -2.10 0.76 -19.96
N TRP A 263 -1.18 0.97 -19.03
CA TRP A 263 0.01 0.13 -18.82
C TRP A 263 0.10 -0.33 -17.35
N PRO A 264 -0.73 -1.30 -16.97
CA PRO A 264 -0.70 -1.82 -15.61
C PRO A 264 0.64 -2.51 -15.33
N PHE A 265 1.12 -2.38 -14.11
CA PHE A 265 2.33 -3.06 -13.66
C PHE A 265 2.26 -4.56 -13.92
N ARG A 266 3.41 -5.13 -14.29
CA ARG A 266 3.64 -6.58 -14.37
C ARG A 266 4.96 -6.87 -13.68
N THR A 267 4.94 -7.84 -12.80
CA THR A 267 6.14 -8.27 -12.08
C THR A 267 6.71 -9.56 -12.67
N VAL A 268 8.03 -9.66 -12.66
CA VAL A 268 8.75 -10.88 -13.05
C VAL A 268 8.55 -11.95 -11.98
#